data_cf2f0176221e148889fec5250679e00d
#
_entry.id   cf2f0176221e148889fec5250679e00d
#
_cell.length_a   1.000
_cell.length_b   1.000
_cell.length_c   1.000
_cell.angle_alpha   90.00
_cell.angle_beta   90.00
_cell.angle_gamma   90.00
#
_symmetry.space_group_name_H-M   'P 1'
#
loop_
_entity.id
_entity.type
_entity.pdbx_description
1 polymer ?
#
loop_
_entity_poly.entity_id
_entity_poly.type
_entity_poly.pdbx_seq_one_letter_code
_entity_poly.pdbx_strand_id
1 'polypeptide(L)'
;APRHARKVVLTLPEPVPNQKDWGELNGRQLDFSNEADRINACKWYIDYAIDRFKKAQFENISLDGFYWIAEEATNSRTILNEIGAYMRSLGYKFYWIPYWGSDGHGEWKELKFDVAYQQPNYFFYEQKPDSMHLKTVCEFAKEKGMYLEVEFDERALKKSPDYRADRLHEYMEAYEKYGAL
;
A
#
# COMPACT_ATOMS: atom_id res chain seq x y z
N ALA A 1 -13.37 26.28 -1.21
CA ALA A 1 -12.07 25.62 -1.37
C ALA A 1 -11.58 25.12 0.01
N PRO A 2 -10.92 23.98 0.09
CA PRO A 2 -10.34 23.53 1.36
C PRO A 2 -9.28 24.52 1.85
N ARG A 3 -9.23 24.73 3.17
CA ARG A 3 -8.28 25.68 3.78
C ARG A 3 -6.80 25.26 3.65
N HIS A 4 -6.54 24.01 3.31
CA HIS A 4 -5.20 23.45 3.20
C HIS A 4 -5.10 22.56 1.96
N ALA A 5 -3.98 22.60 1.26
CA ALA A 5 -3.66 21.65 0.21
C ALA A 5 -3.58 20.23 0.82
N ARG A 6 -4.17 19.25 0.12
CA ARG A 6 -4.13 17.85 0.53
C ARG A 6 -3.13 17.10 -0.31
N LYS A 7 -2.42 16.17 0.31
CA LYS A 7 -1.57 15.23 -0.39
C LYS A 7 -2.38 14.02 -0.82
N VAL A 8 -2.12 13.56 -2.03
CA VAL A 8 -2.71 12.33 -2.57
C VAL A 8 -1.60 11.34 -2.93
N VAL A 9 -1.91 10.07 -2.78
CA VAL A 9 -1.06 8.96 -3.17
C VAL A 9 -1.84 8.17 -4.23
N LEU A 10 -1.23 7.91 -5.37
CA LEU A 10 -1.85 7.14 -6.45
C LEU A 10 -1.47 5.67 -6.34
N THR A 11 -2.39 4.79 -6.70
CA THR A 11 -2.11 3.36 -6.76
C THR A 11 -1.15 3.02 -7.89
N LEU A 12 -0.14 2.20 -7.61
CA LEU A 12 0.73 1.57 -8.59
C LEU A 12 0.38 0.08 -8.67
N PRO A 13 -0.22 -0.38 -9.79
CA PRO A 13 -0.53 -1.78 -9.98
C PRO A 13 0.72 -2.66 -10.05
N GLU A 14 0.64 -3.85 -9.46
CA GLU A 14 1.69 -4.85 -9.60
C GLU A 14 1.67 -5.46 -11.02
N PRO A 15 2.79 -5.46 -11.74
CA PRO A 15 2.92 -6.21 -12.97
C PRO A 15 3.08 -7.70 -12.63
N VAL A 16 1.99 -8.46 -12.76
CA VAL A 16 1.96 -9.88 -12.36
C VAL A 16 2.95 -10.70 -13.19
N PRO A 17 3.82 -11.52 -12.56
CA PRO A 17 4.76 -12.37 -13.29
C PRO A 17 4.08 -13.26 -14.34
N ASN A 18 4.75 -13.46 -15.46
CA ASN A 18 4.29 -14.27 -16.59
C ASN A 18 3.09 -13.74 -17.38
N GLN A 19 2.55 -12.58 -17.08
CA GLN A 19 1.55 -11.93 -17.89
C GLN A 19 2.16 -11.49 -19.23
N LYS A 20 1.51 -11.81 -20.36
CA LYS A 20 2.00 -11.52 -21.72
C LYS A 20 1.07 -10.63 -22.54
N ASP A 21 -0.11 -10.36 -22.02
CA ASP A 21 -1.18 -9.59 -22.67
C ASP A 21 -1.32 -8.16 -22.12
N TRP A 22 -0.29 -7.66 -21.42
CA TRP A 22 -0.32 -6.31 -20.85
C TRP A 22 -0.42 -5.23 -21.94
N GLY A 23 0.26 -5.42 -23.06
CA GLY A 23 0.29 -4.48 -24.19
C GLY A 23 1.71 -4.16 -24.64
N GLU A 24 1.81 -3.08 -25.44
CA GLU A 24 3.05 -2.63 -26.04
C GLU A 24 3.59 -1.36 -25.36
N LEU A 25 4.90 -1.27 -25.28
CA LEU A 25 5.61 -0.05 -24.91
C LEU A 25 6.71 0.24 -25.93
N ASN A 26 6.64 1.42 -26.55
CA ASN A 26 7.58 1.84 -27.61
C ASN A 26 7.63 0.86 -28.80
N GLY A 27 6.49 0.31 -29.21
CA GLY A 27 6.40 -0.64 -30.32
C GLY A 27 6.89 -2.06 -30.03
N ARG A 28 7.14 -2.39 -28.73
CA ARG A 28 7.54 -3.74 -28.30
C ARG A 28 6.51 -4.30 -27.33
N GLN A 29 6.00 -5.49 -27.61
CA GLN A 29 5.15 -6.25 -26.70
C GLN A 29 5.94 -6.57 -25.42
N LEU A 30 5.37 -6.26 -24.25
CA LEU A 30 5.97 -6.61 -22.96
C LEU A 30 5.60 -8.04 -22.55
N ASP A 31 6.58 -8.72 -21.96
CA ASP A 31 6.45 -10.05 -21.37
C ASP A 31 6.88 -10.01 -19.89
N PHE A 32 5.94 -10.14 -18.97
CA PHE A 32 6.22 -10.06 -17.54
C PHE A 32 6.89 -11.32 -16.94
N SER A 33 7.28 -12.30 -17.76
CA SER A 33 8.29 -13.26 -17.36
C SER A 33 9.69 -12.63 -17.26
N ASN A 34 9.85 -11.42 -17.84
CA ASN A 34 11.08 -10.62 -17.79
C ASN A 34 10.93 -9.47 -16.78
N GLU A 35 11.80 -9.42 -15.79
CA GLU A 35 11.80 -8.36 -14.76
C GLU A 35 11.99 -6.95 -15.34
N ALA A 36 12.83 -6.80 -16.36
CA ALA A 36 13.03 -5.51 -17.01
C ALA A 36 11.74 -4.98 -17.65
N ASP A 37 10.90 -5.85 -18.20
CA ASP A 37 9.62 -5.47 -18.78
C ASP A 37 8.63 -5.06 -17.68
N ARG A 38 8.62 -5.74 -16.55
CA ARG A 38 7.82 -5.38 -15.38
C ARG A 38 8.23 -4.00 -14.83
N ILE A 39 9.52 -3.76 -14.69
CA ILE A 39 10.08 -2.47 -14.26
C ILE A 39 9.71 -1.36 -15.24
N ASN A 40 9.86 -1.60 -16.56
CA ASN A 40 9.54 -0.61 -17.58
C ASN A 40 8.04 -0.26 -17.59
N ALA A 41 7.16 -1.23 -17.38
CA ALA A 41 5.73 -0.98 -17.24
C ALA A 41 5.42 -0.08 -16.03
N CYS A 42 6.05 -0.34 -14.87
CA CYS A 42 5.90 0.52 -13.69
C CYS A 42 6.41 1.94 -13.94
N LYS A 43 7.59 2.10 -14.52
CA LYS A 43 8.16 3.42 -14.84
C LYS A 43 7.26 4.20 -15.80
N TRP A 44 6.78 3.53 -16.85
CA TRP A 44 5.83 4.14 -17.78
C TRP A 44 4.55 4.61 -17.06
N TYR A 45 3.99 3.77 -16.19
CA TYR A 45 2.77 4.14 -15.45
C TYR A 45 3.01 5.33 -14.53
N ILE A 46 4.13 5.36 -13.81
CA ILE A 46 4.52 6.46 -12.92
C ILE A 46 4.64 7.75 -13.70
N ASP A 47 5.38 7.75 -14.81
CA ASP A 47 5.57 8.93 -15.67
C ASP A 47 4.26 9.43 -16.25
N TYR A 48 3.43 8.51 -16.76
CA TYR A 48 2.12 8.83 -17.30
C TYR A 48 1.21 9.45 -16.24
N ALA A 49 1.15 8.87 -15.05
CA ALA A 49 0.32 9.38 -13.95
C ALA A 49 0.78 10.77 -13.49
N ILE A 50 2.09 10.97 -13.35
CA ILE A 50 2.67 12.29 -13.00
C ILE A 50 2.33 13.33 -14.06
N ASP A 51 2.50 13.02 -15.34
CA ASP A 51 2.16 13.94 -16.45
C ASP A 51 0.68 14.32 -16.41
N ARG A 52 -0.22 13.35 -16.24
CA ARG A 52 -1.67 13.59 -16.13
C ARG A 52 -2.00 14.42 -14.90
N PHE A 53 -1.39 14.14 -13.76
CA PHE A 53 -1.60 14.91 -12.55
C PHE A 53 -1.16 16.38 -12.71
N LYS A 54 0.00 16.61 -13.32
CA LYS A 54 0.52 17.96 -13.61
C LYS A 54 -0.38 18.71 -14.58
N LYS A 55 -0.86 18.05 -15.65
CA LYS A 55 -1.76 18.65 -16.65
C LYS A 55 -3.13 19.02 -16.09
N ALA A 56 -3.59 18.33 -15.05
CA ALA A 56 -4.86 18.63 -14.41
C ALA A 56 -4.85 19.95 -13.61
N GLN A 57 -3.68 20.51 -13.28
CA GLN A 57 -3.49 21.80 -12.61
C GLN A 57 -4.35 21.97 -11.36
N PHE A 58 -4.40 20.96 -10.51
CA PHE A 58 -5.14 21.01 -9.26
C PHE A 58 -4.58 22.09 -8.32
N GLU A 59 -5.44 22.96 -7.80
CA GLU A 59 -5.03 24.05 -6.89
C GLU A 59 -4.81 23.61 -5.45
N ASN A 60 -5.58 22.60 -4.99
CA ASN A 60 -5.67 22.26 -3.56
C ASN A 60 -5.24 20.82 -3.25
N ILE A 61 -4.65 20.10 -4.21
CA ILE A 61 -4.07 18.78 -4.00
C ILE A 61 -2.69 18.70 -4.64
N SER A 62 -1.80 17.95 -4.02
CA SER A 62 -0.46 17.65 -4.53
C SER A 62 -0.20 16.16 -4.49
N LEU A 63 0.52 15.65 -5.48
CA LEU A 63 0.95 14.25 -5.50
C LEU A 63 2.11 14.06 -4.54
N ASP A 64 1.98 13.16 -3.55
CA ASP A 64 3.02 12.84 -2.57
C ASP A 64 3.81 11.58 -2.96
N GLY A 65 3.16 10.66 -3.67
CA GLY A 65 3.81 9.41 -4.07
C GLY A 65 2.85 8.38 -4.66
N PHE A 66 3.33 7.13 -4.64
CA PHE A 66 2.58 5.99 -5.15
C PHE A 66 2.49 4.87 -4.12
N TYR A 67 1.34 4.22 -4.07
CA TYR A 67 1.05 3.07 -3.24
C TYR A 67 1.15 1.78 -4.06
N TRP A 68 2.03 0.88 -3.65
CA TRP A 68 2.15 -0.45 -4.22
C TRP A 68 0.96 -1.30 -3.77
N ILE A 69 0.12 -1.71 -4.72
CA ILE A 69 -1.18 -2.33 -4.39
C ILE A 69 -1.06 -3.77 -3.86
N ALA A 70 -0.01 -4.51 -4.26
CA ALA A 70 0.18 -5.86 -3.75
C ALA A 70 0.58 -5.82 -2.27
N GLU A 71 -0.20 -6.49 -1.43
CA GLU A 71 -0.05 -6.48 0.02
C GLU A 71 1.01 -7.47 0.52
N GLU A 72 1.71 -8.15 -0.39
CA GLU A 72 2.83 -9.04 -0.14
C GLU A 72 3.93 -8.85 -1.19
N ALA A 73 5.17 -9.25 -0.86
CA ALA A 73 6.31 -9.04 -1.74
C ALA A 73 6.65 -10.24 -2.64
N THR A 74 5.96 -11.36 -2.49
CA THR A 74 6.26 -12.68 -3.12
C THR A 74 6.61 -12.58 -4.61
N ASN A 75 5.85 -11.80 -5.36
CA ASN A 75 6.05 -11.66 -6.79
C ASN A 75 7.01 -10.51 -7.18
N SER A 76 7.41 -9.67 -6.25
CA SER A 76 7.93 -8.34 -6.58
C SER A 76 9.27 -8.00 -5.93
N ARG A 77 9.80 -8.84 -5.03
CA ARG A 77 11.04 -8.59 -4.30
C ARG A 77 12.19 -8.11 -5.17
N THR A 78 12.33 -8.69 -6.35
CA THR A 78 13.46 -8.41 -7.27
C THR A 78 13.33 -7.06 -7.99
N ILE A 79 12.09 -6.54 -8.15
CA ILE A 79 11.84 -5.30 -8.90
C ILE A 79 11.62 -4.07 -8.01
N LEU A 80 11.19 -4.25 -6.75
CA LEU A 80 10.83 -3.13 -5.86
C LEU A 80 11.98 -2.14 -5.62
N ASN A 81 13.21 -2.63 -5.52
CA ASN A 81 14.37 -1.78 -5.28
C ASN A 81 14.56 -0.75 -6.41
N GLU A 82 14.47 -1.18 -7.67
CA GLU A 82 14.63 -0.30 -8.82
C GLU A 82 13.46 0.67 -8.97
N ILE A 83 12.23 0.20 -8.74
CA ILE A 83 11.02 1.04 -8.78
C ILE A 83 11.08 2.12 -7.69
N GLY A 84 11.44 1.75 -6.45
CA GLY A 84 11.59 2.72 -5.36
C GLY A 84 12.71 3.74 -5.61
N ALA A 85 13.84 3.31 -6.17
CA ALA A 85 14.92 4.22 -6.57
C ALA A 85 14.46 5.19 -7.67
N TYR A 86 13.70 4.70 -8.64
CA TYR A 86 13.12 5.54 -9.70
C TYR A 86 12.18 6.59 -9.13
N MET A 87 11.24 6.22 -8.26
CA MET A 87 10.32 7.19 -7.63
C MET A 87 11.06 8.26 -6.85
N ARG A 88 12.06 7.88 -6.04
CA ARG A 88 12.86 8.85 -5.28
C ARG A 88 13.63 9.80 -6.18
N SER A 89 14.13 9.34 -7.33
CA SER A 89 14.79 10.21 -8.31
C SER A 89 13.87 11.29 -8.88
N LEU A 90 12.56 11.03 -8.89
CA LEU A 90 11.53 11.98 -9.32
C LEU A 90 10.97 12.83 -8.16
N GLY A 91 11.43 12.62 -6.92
CA GLY A 91 11.00 13.35 -5.73
C GLY A 91 9.69 12.84 -5.10
N TYR A 92 9.26 11.62 -5.42
CA TYR A 92 8.04 11.01 -4.90
C TYR A 92 8.35 9.89 -3.91
N LYS A 93 7.40 9.63 -3.00
CA LYS A 93 7.49 8.56 -2.01
C LYS A 93 6.86 7.27 -2.51
N PHE A 94 7.38 6.17 -2.00
CA PHE A 94 6.88 4.83 -2.24
C PHE A 94 6.19 4.28 -0.99
N TYR A 95 4.89 4.01 -1.07
CA TYR A 95 4.01 3.60 0.02
C TYR A 95 3.64 2.13 -0.08
N TRP A 96 3.49 1.45 1.07
CA TRP A 96 3.06 0.06 1.12
C TRP A 96 2.13 -0.22 2.30
N ILE A 97 1.18 -1.14 2.13
CA ILE A 97 0.25 -1.58 3.16
C ILE A 97 0.25 -3.13 3.15
N PRO A 98 1.28 -3.78 3.72
CA PRO A 98 1.32 -5.24 3.79
C PRO A 98 0.37 -5.77 4.85
N TYR A 99 -0.28 -6.91 4.60
CA TYR A 99 -1.08 -7.55 5.62
C TYR A 99 -0.21 -8.31 6.64
N TRP A 100 -0.73 -8.50 7.84
CA TRP A 100 -0.06 -9.23 8.92
C TRP A 100 0.28 -10.66 8.52
N GLY A 101 1.56 -10.99 8.55
CA GLY A 101 2.06 -12.29 8.16
C GLY A 101 2.32 -12.48 6.67
N SER A 102 2.10 -11.46 5.83
CA SER A 102 2.45 -11.52 4.42
C SER A 102 3.96 -11.59 4.19
N ASP A 103 4.35 -12.08 3.02
CA ASP A 103 5.76 -12.09 2.65
C ASP A 103 6.34 -10.67 2.63
N GLY A 104 7.40 -10.45 3.40
CA GLY A 104 8.12 -9.19 3.46
C GLY A 104 7.52 -8.11 4.36
N HIS A 105 6.40 -8.34 5.06
CA HIS A 105 5.71 -7.28 5.81
C HIS A 105 6.61 -6.55 6.83
N GLY A 106 7.60 -7.23 7.41
CA GLY A 106 8.57 -6.63 8.32
C GLY A 106 9.82 -6.06 7.65
N GLU A 107 9.96 -6.21 6.34
CA GLU A 107 11.16 -5.90 5.56
C GLU A 107 10.96 -4.66 4.65
N TRP A 108 9.97 -3.82 4.96
CA TRP A 108 9.59 -2.71 4.08
C TRP A 108 10.73 -1.74 3.74
N LYS A 109 11.68 -1.50 4.67
CA LYS A 109 12.86 -0.66 4.43
C LYS A 109 13.86 -1.32 3.47
N GLU A 110 14.09 -2.61 3.66
CA GLU A 110 14.93 -3.44 2.78
C GLU A 110 14.33 -3.51 1.37
N LEU A 111 13.02 -3.60 1.26
CA LEU A 111 12.25 -3.55 0.02
C LEU A 111 12.13 -2.14 -0.58
N LYS A 112 12.75 -1.13 0.08
CA LYS A 112 12.88 0.24 -0.41
C LYS A 112 11.58 1.04 -0.47
N PHE A 113 10.63 0.72 0.37
CA PHE A 113 9.50 1.61 0.64
C PHE A 113 9.93 2.78 1.54
N ASP A 114 9.29 3.93 1.39
CA ASP A 114 9.54 5.13 2.19
C ASP A 114 8.56 5.26 3.36
N VAL A 115 7.38 4.69 3.20
CA VAL A 115 6.31 4.67 4.22
C VAL A 115 5.60 3.32 4.15
N ALA A 116 5.36 2.72 5.30
CA ALA A 116 4.57 1.49 5.39
C ALA A 116 3.52 1.57 6.50
N TYR A 117 2.36 0.97 6.22
CA TYR A 117 1.25 0.80 7.16
C TYR A 117 1.00 -0.70 7.34
N GLN A 118 1.12 -1.21 8.55
CA GLN A 118 0.80 -2.63 8.82
C GLN A 118 -0.71 -2.80 8.87
N GLN A 119 -1.23 -3.63 7.98
CA GLN A 119 -2.62 -4.07 7.97
C GLN A 119 -2.76 -5.24 8.97
N PRO A 120 -3.55 -5.11 10.04
CA PRO A 120 -3.57 -6.10 11.10
C PRO A 120 -4.28 -7.41 10.77
N ASN A 121 -5.11 -7.47 9.73
CA ASN A 121 -5.95 -8.63 9.44
C ASN A 121 -6.82 -9.04 10.64
N TYR A 122 -7.55 -8.11 11.22
CA TYR A 122 -8.39 -8.37 12.38
C TYR A 122 -9.89 -8.33 12.06
N PHE A 123 -10.30 -7.39 11.21
CA PHE A 123 -11.71 -7.15 10.92
C PHE A 123 -12.34 -8.25 10.07
N PHE A 124 -11.62 -8.79 9.10
CA PHE A 124 -12.16 -9.64 8.04
C PHE A 124 -12.23 -11.13 8.38
N TYR A 125 -11.51 -11.60 9.38
CA TYR A 125 -11.59 -13.01 9.78
C TYR A 125 -13.03 -13.44 10.16
N GLU A 126 -13.44 -14.65 9.76
CA GLU A 126 -14.73 -15.21 10.18
C GLU A 126 -14.79 -15.36 11.70
N GLN A 127 -13.78 -16.02 12.26
CA GLN A 127 -13.61 -16.10 13.70
C GLN A 127 -12.79 -14.91 14.17
N LYS A 128 -13.30 -14.21 15.18
CA LYS A 128 -12.61 -13.09 15.79
C LYS A 128 -11.24 -13.55 16.33
N PRO A 129 -10.13 -12.91 15.92
CA PRO A 129 -8.82 -13.24 16.47
C PRO A 129 -8.75 -12.99 17.98
N ASP A 130 -7.75 -13.58 18.62
CA ASP A 130 -7.45 -13.38 20.05
C ASP A 130 -7.24 -11.88 20.36
N SER A 131 -7.67 -11.46 21.54
CA SER A 131 -7.54 -10.07 22.01
C SER A 131 -6.07 -9.57 22.06
N MET A 132 -5.10 -10.48 22.16
CA MET A 132 -3.67 -10.15 22.11
C MET A 132 -3.15 -9.89 20.70
N HIS A 133 -3.91 -10.25 19.66
CA HIS A 133 -3.50 -10.06 18.26
C HIS A 133 -3.17 -8.59 17.95
N LEU A 134 -4.10 -7.68 18.23
CA LEU A 134 -3.89 -6.25 17.97
C LEU A 134 -2.71 -5.69 18.78
N LYS A 135 -2.53 -6.13 20.03
CA LYS A 135 -1.34 -5.75 20.81
C LYS A 135 -0.06 -6.17 20.09
N THR A 136 0.02 -7.43 19.68
CA THR A 136 1.19 -7.98 18.98
C THR A 136 1.51 -7.19 17.72
N VAL A 137 0.48 -6.87 16.93
CA VAL A 137 0.64 -6.08 15.69
C VAL A 137 1.09 -4.64 15.98
N CYS A 138 0.53 -3.99 17.02
CA CYS A 138 0.96 -2.66 17.43
C CYS A 138 2.43 -2.63 17.88
N GLU A 139 2.84 -3.58 18.70
CA GLU A 139 4.23 -3.70 19.17
C GLU A 139 5.20 -3.94 18.00
N PHE A 140 4.83 -4.82 17.08
CA PHE A 140 5.60 -5.08 15.87
C PHE A 140 5.71 -3.83 14.97
N ALA A 141 4.60 -3.17 14.67
CA ALA A 141 4.61 -1.96 13.86
C ALA A 141 5.51 -0.88 14.46
N LYS A 142 5.46 -0.71 15.79
CA LYS A 142 6.33 0.20 16.51
C LYS A 142 7.81 -0.18 16.41
N GLU A 143 8.15 -1.47 16.62
CA GLU A 143 9.51 -1.98 16.45
C GLU A 143 10.05 -1.73 15.05
N LYS A 144 9.23 -1.98 14.02
CA LYS A 144 9.62 -1.82 12.61
C LYS A 144 9.52 -0.37 12.11
N GLY A 145 8.97 0.55 12.92
CA GLY A 145 8.76 1.95 12.53
C GLY A 145 7.71 2.10 11.42
N MET A 146 6.68 1.27 11.47
CA MET A 146 5.51 1.32 10.58
C MET A 146 4.37 2.08 11.22
N TYR A 147 3.48 2.62 10.40
CA TYR A 147 2.15 3.04 10.83
C TYR A 147 1.20 1.83 10.88
N LEU A 148 -0.04 2.07 11.31
CA LEU A 148 -1.09 1.05 11.36
C LEU A 148 -2.26 1.46 10.47
N GLU A 149 -2.85 0.48 9.78
CA GLU A 149 -4.09 0.64 9.05
C GLU A 149 -5.29 0.26 9.94
N VAL A 150 -6.43 0.92 9.73
CA VAL A 150 -7.72 0.53 10.29
C VAL A 150 -8.56 -0.06 9.17
N GLU A 151 -8.70 -1.38 9.17
CA GLU A 151 -9.47 -2.11 8.16
C GLU A 151 -10.93 -2.24 8.56
N PHE A 152 -11.84 -1.92 7.67
CA PHE A 152 -13.27 -2.20 7.85
C PHE A 152 -14.03 -2.06 6.53
N ASP A 153 -15.22 -2.61 6.50
CA ASP A 153 -16.18 -2.48 5.39
C ASP A 153 -17.61 -2.20 5.91
N GLU A 154 -18.63 -2.43 5.06
CA GLU A 154 -20.02 -2.23 5.40
C GLU A 154 -20.50 -3.06 6.61
N ARG A 155 -19.75 -4.08 7.03
CA ARG A 155 -20.05 -4.85 8.26
C ARG A 155 -19.86 -4.03 9.54
N ALA A 156 -19.23 -2.87 9.45
CA ALA A 156 -19.22 -1.89 10.54
C ALA A 156 -20.55 -1.13 10.69
N LEU A 157 -21.47 -1.23 9.73
CA LEU A 157 -22.76 -0.54 9.75
C LEU A 157 -23.83 -1.39 10.45
N LYS A 158 -24.64 -0.77 11.31
CA LYS A 158 -25.72 -1.44 12.09
C LYS A 158 -26.71 -2.27 11.26
N LYS A 159 -26.82 -1.98 9.97
CA LYS A 159 -27.75 -2.69 9.05
C LYS A 159 -27.13 -3.93 8.42
N SER A 160 -25.85 -4.18 8.62
CA SER A 160 -25.19 -5.36 8.07
C SER A 160 -25.68 -6.63 8.76
N PRO A 161 -25.97 -7.71 8.02
CA PRO A 161 -26.33 -9.00 8.62
C PRO A 161 -25.18 -9.63 9.40
N ASP A 162 -23.93 -9.29 9.05
CA ASP A 162 -22.71 -9.69 9.76
C ASP A 162 -22.06 -8.46 10.39
N TYR A 163 -22.75 -7.92 11.42
CA TYR A 163 -22.33 -6.68 12.09
C TYR A 163 -21.08 -6.87 12.95
N ARG A 164 -20.03 -6.09 12.68
CA ARG A 164 -18.69 -6.20 13.30
C ARG A 164 -18.14 -4.86 13.82
N ALA A 165 -18.99 -3.92 14.20
CA ALA A 165 -18.49 -2.62 14.69
C ALA A 165 -17.69 -2.72 15.99
N ASP A 166 -17.89 -3.77 16.79
CA ASP A 166 -17.06 -4.08 17.96
C ASP A 166 -15.58 -4.19 17.57
N ARG A 167 -15.27 -4.86 16.45
CA ARG A 167 -13.90 -4.98 15.94
C ARG A 167 -13.28 -3.63 15.56
N LEU A 168 -14.06 -2.73 14.99
CA LEU A 168 -13.61 -1.37 14.68
C LEU A 168 -13.28 -0.59 15.97
N HIS A 169 -14.10 -0.71 17.00
CA HIS A 169 -13.81 -0.10 18.30
C HIS A 169 -12.54 -0.66 18.94
N GLU A 170 -12.33 -1.97 18.84
CA GLU A 170 -11.14 -2.63 19.37
C GLU A 170 -9.85 -2.19 18.69
N TYR A 171 -9.85 -1.87 17.40
CA TYR A 171 -8.73 -1.22 16.75
C TYR A 171 -8.37 0.10 17.45
N MET A 172 -9.35 0.97 17.67
CA MET A 172 -9.12 2.29 18.25
C MET A 172 -8.60 2.18 19.69
N GLU A 173 -9.18 1.29 20.49
CA GLU A 173 -8.76 1.04 21.87
C GLU A 173 -7.33 0.47 21.93
N ALA A 174 -7.00 -0.47 21.04
CA ALA A 174 -5.67 -1.05 20.98
C ALA A 174 -4.63 -0.02 20.54
N TYR A 175 -4.95 0.79 19.54
CA TYR A 175 -4.03 1.80 19.01
C TYR A 175 -3.74 2.90 20.05
N GLU A 176 -4.76 3.36 20.77
CA GLU A 176 -4.58 4.28 21.88
C GLU A 176 -3.74 3.65 23.00
N LYS A 177 -4.08 2.43 23.40
CA LYS A 177 -3.43 1.75 24.54
C LYS A 177 -1.97 1.40 24.28
N TYR A 178 -1.63 0.99 23.07
CA TYR A 178 -0.28 0.52 22.72
C TYR A 178 0.57 1.55 21.99
N GLY A 179 0.07 2.79 21.87
CA GLY A 179 0.87 3.93 21.42
C GLY A 179 1.05 4.02 19.91
N ALA A 180 -0.01 3.73 19.15
CA ALA A 180 -0.05 3.90 17.70
C ALA A 180 -0.76 5.21 17.27
N LEU A 181 -1.34 5.93 18.21
CA LEU A 181 -1.98 7.25 18.07
C LEU A 181 -1.21 8.30 18.85
#